data_d13fc8e9da842abf486cb94a7d7a9a0a
#
_entry.id   d13fc8e9da842abf486cb94a7d7a9a0a
#
_cell.length_a   1.000
_cell.length_b   1.000
_cell.length_c   1.000
_cell.angle_alpha   90.00
_cell.angle_beta   90.00
_cell.angle_gamma   90.00
#
_symmetry.space_group_name_H-M   'P 1'
#
loop_
_entity.id
_entity.type
_entity.pdbx_description
1 polymer ?
#
loop_
_entity_poly.entity_id
_entity_poly.type
_entity_poly.pdbx_seq_one_letter_code
_entity_poly.pdbx_strand_id
1 'polypeptide(L)'
;GLHDSIAQALTFLNLQVQMLESAFHANQKEQAEENIRFIKDGVQECYEDVRELLLNFRTKISNKDFPEAVTTLLSRFKRQTKINVETEWQDDGRTLNDDEQLQIIFILQESLSNIRKHAKAQHVKISMLNQQNFTLSIEDDGIGFNLQHLHKLSGEHVGLGIMQERARRINANLDIQSQPEQGTTVTLTLPQHKRTTHDH
;
A
#
# COMPACT_ATOMS: atom_id res chain seq x y z
N GLY A 1 -10.01 -10.38 -0.75
CA GLY A 1 -9.21 -11.05 0.29
C GLY A 1 -7.74 -11.16 -0.12
N LEU A 2 -6.91 -11.60 0.81
CA LEU A 2 -5.47 -11.84 0.64
C LEU A 2 -5.18 -12.81 -0.51
N HIS A 3 -6.03 -13.84 -0.65
CA HIS A 3 -5.98 -14.79 -1.76
C HIS A 3 -6.14 -14.11 -3.11
N ASP A 4 -6.95 -13.05 -3.21
CA ASP A 4 -7.19 -12.34 -4.48
C ASP A 4 -5.98 -11.53 -4.90
N SER A 5 -5.26 -10.91 -3.96
CA SER A 5 -4.03 -10.15 -4.21
C SER A 5 -2.90 -11.06 -4.71
N ILE A 6 -2.70 -12.20 -4.06
CA ILE A 6 -1.71 -13.20 -4.49
C ILE A 6 -2.10 -13.81 -5.84
N ALA A 7 -3.39 -14.14 -6.03
CA ALA A 7 -3.90 -14.67 -7.29
C ALA A 7 -3.69 -13.67 -8.45
N GLN A 8 -3.95 -12.38 -8.23
CA GLN A 8 -3.70 -11.33 -9.23
C GLN A 8 -2.22 -11.19 -9.56
N ALA A 9 -1.34 -11.20 -8.55
CA ALA A 9 0.10 -11.14 -8.75
C ALA A 9 0.62 -12.36 -9.54
N LEU A 10 0.13 -13.56 -9.24
CA LEU A 10 0.47 -14.76 -9.98
C LEU A 10 -0.06 -14.73 -11.42
N THR A 11 -1.26 -14.19 -11.64
CA THR A 11 -1.82 -14.00 -12.99
C THR A 11 -0.97 -13.03 -13.81
N PHE A 12 -0.54 -11.92 -13.20
CA PHE A 12 0.37 -10.96 -13.84
C PHE A 12 1.71 -11.61 -14.20
N LEU A 13 2.33 -12.34 -13.28
CA LEU A 13 3.59 -13.04 -13.51
C LEU A 13 3.45 -14.08 -14.65
N ASN A 14 2.35 -14.82 -14.65
CA ASN A 14 2.08 -15.79 -15.72
C ASN A 14 1.95 -15.12 -17.09
N LEU A 15 1.27 -13.97 -17.16
CA LEU A 15 1.19 -13.18 -18.39
C LEU A 15 2.58 -12.71 -18.84
N GLN A 16 3.42 -12.23 -17.93
CA GLN A 16 4.79 -11.79 -18.25
C GLN A 16 5.67 -12.93 -18.74
N VAL A 17 5.49 -14.15 -18.21
CA VAL A 17 6.19 -15.35 -18.70
C VAL A 17 5.75 -15.70 -20.12
N GLN A 18 4.45 -15.64 -20.43
CA GLN A 18 3.94 -15.87 -21.79
C GLN A 18 4.47 -14.83 -22.79
N MET A 19 4.52 -13.56 -22.38
CA MET A 19 5.10 -12.49 -23.21
C MET A 19 6.60 -12.70 -23.43
N LEU A 20 7.34 -13.15 -22.40
CA LEU A 20 8.75 -13.51 -22.51
C LEU A 20 8.96 -14.64 -23.51
N GLU A 21 8.16 -15.70 -23.43
CA GLU A 21 8.21 -16.83 -24.36
C GLU A 21 7.97 -16.38 -25.80
N SER A 22 6.96 -15.55 -26.03
CA SER A 22 6.66 -14.98 -27.35
C SER A 22 7.81 -14.11 -27.88
N ALA A 23 8.38 -13.25 -27.05
CA ALA A 23 9.50 -12.39 -27.40
C ALA A 23 10.77 -13.20 -27.73
N PHE A 24 11.00 -14.29 -27.00
CA PHE A 24 12.10 -15.19 -27.22
C PHE A 24 11.98 -15.90 -28.59
N HIS A 25 10.80 -16.45 -28.92
CA HIS A 25 10.53 -17.08 -30.19
C HIS A 25 10.58 -16.11 -31.38
N ALA A 26 10.23 -14.85 -31.16
CA ALA A 26 10.30 -13.79 -32.17
C ALA A 26 11.69 -13.13 -32.27
N ASN A 27 12.69 -13.61 -31.54
CA ASN A 27 14.05 -13.03 -31.49
C ASN A 27 14.09 -11.55 -31.07
N GLN A 28 13.09 -11.11 -30.25
CA GLN A 28 12.98 -9.74 -29.72
C GLN A 28 13.73 -9.63 -28.39
N LYS A 29 15.03 -9.50 -28.45
CA LYS A 29 15.90 -9.54 -27.26
C LYS A 29 15.59 -8.46 -26.25
N GLU A 30 15.39 -7.22 -26.69
CA GLU A 30 15.08 -6.09 -25.79
C GLU A 30 13.76 -6.30 -25.04
N GLN A 31 12.73 -6.78 -25.74
CA GLN A 31 11.44 -7.10 -25.14
C GLN A 31 11.55 -8.25 -24.15
N ALA A 32 12.34 -9.28 -24.46
CA ALA A 32 12.59 -10.39 -23.56
C ALA A 32 13.31 -9.94 -22.28
N GLU A 33 14.31 -9.07 -22.39
CA GLU A 33 15.03 -8.51 -21.24
C GLU A 33 14.12 -7.64 -20.36
N GLU A 34 13.21 -6.88 -20.94
CA GLU A 34 12.21 -6.10 -20.21
C GLU A 34 11.23 -7.02 -19.45
N ASN A 35 10.69 -8.04 -20.10
CA ASN A 35 9.83 -9.02 -19.45
C ASN A 35 10.52 -9.76 -18.30
N ILE A 36 11.79 -10.09 -18.42
CA ILE A 36 12.59 -10.69 -17.34
C ILE A 36 12.68 -9.73 -16.15
N ARG A 37 12.90 -8.43 -16.39
CA ARG A 37 12.92 -7.43 -15.31
C ARG A 37 11.59 -7.36 -14.57
N PHE A 38 10.48 -7.29 -15.28
CA PHE A 38 9.14 -7.30 -14.68
C PHE A 38 8.87 -8.57 -13.88
N ILE A 39 9.30 -9.73 -14.35
CA ILE A 39 9.17 -10.99 -13.62
C ILE A 39 9.99 -10.94 -12.32
N LYS A 40 11.24 -10.49 -12.37
CA LYS A 40 12.09 -10.38 -11.17
C LYS A 40 11.49 -9.45 -10.14
N ASP A 41 11.04 -8.28 -10.56
CA ASP A 41 10.44 -7.28 -9.68
C ASP A 41 9.13 -7.80 -9.08
N GLY A 42 8.28 -8.42 -9.87
CA GLY A 42 7.02 -9.00 -9.43
C GLY A 42 7.20 -10.18 -8.46
N VAL A 43 8.19 -11.04 -8.67
CA VAL A 43 8.53 -12.14 -7.74
C VAL A 43 9.05 -11.57 -6.42
N GLN A 44 9.94 -10.57 -6.46
CA GLN A 44 10.46 -9.93 -5.26
C GLN A 44 9.34 -9.27 -4.45
N GLU A 45 8.43 -8.59 -5.12
CA GLU A 45 7.27 -7.96 -4.51
C GLU A 45 6.34 -8.99 -3.84
N CYS A 46 6.00 -10.06 -4.54
CA CYS A 46 5.22 -11.17 -3.97
C CYS A 46 5.90 -11.80 -2.75
N TYR A 47 7.21 -11.99 -2.81
CA TYR A 47 7.97 -12.56 -1.69
C TYR A 47 7.91 -11.63 -0.46
N GLU A 48 8.10 -10.32 -0.65
CA GLU A 48 8.00 -9.34 0.43
C GLU A 48 6.59 -9.30 1.00
N ASP A 49 5.56 -9.31 0.17
CA ASP A 49 4.16 -9.30 0.58
C ASP A 49 3.79 -10.54 1.38
N VAL A 50 4.17 -11.73 0.91
CA VAL A 50 3.95 -13.00 1.64
C VAL A 50 4.69 -12.98 2.98
N ARG A 51 5.93 -12.52 3.00
CA ARG A 51 6.71 -12.43 4.24
C ARG A 51 6.08 -11.48 5.25
N GLU A 52 5.62 -10.33 4.79
CA GLU A 52 4.92 -9.36 5.63
C GLU A 52 3.62 -9.90 6.20
N LEU A 53 2.87 -10.64 5.38
CA LEU A 53 1.66 -11.32 5.80
C LEU A 53 1.92 -12.36 6.89
N LEU A 54 2.95 -13.17 6.73
CA LEU A 54 3.31 -14.18 7.73
C LEU A 54 3.78 -13.55 9.04
N LEU A 55 4.44 -12.39 8.98
CA LEU A 55 4.80 -11.64 10.18
C LEU A 55 3.58 -11.06 10.90
N ASN A 56 2.57 -10.62 10.15
CA ASN A 56 1.33 -10.04 10.68
C ASN A 56 0.35 -11.12 11.19
N PHE A 57 0.35 -12.32 10.62
CA PHE A 57 -0.43 -13.45 11.14
C PHE A 57 0.07 -13.98 12.50
N ARG A 58 1.32 -13.74 12.85
CA ARG A 58 1.88 -14.13 14.15
C ARG A 58 1.44 -13.23 15.30
N THR A 59 1.06 -12.00 15.00
CA THR A 59 0.48 -11.07 15.96
C THR A 59 -1.02 -11.00 15.70
N LYS A 60 -1.84 -11.68 16.52
CA LYS A 60 -3.25 -11.31 16.67
C LYS A 60 -3.25 -9.84 17.06
N ILE A 61 -3.63 -8.98 16.14
CA ILE A 61 -3.75 -7.55 16.39
C ILE A 61 -4.87 -7.40 17.40
N SER A 62 -4.53 -7.23 18.67
CA SER A 62 -5.45 -6.77 19.69
C SER A 62 -5.45 -5.24 19.69
N ASN A 63 -6.49 -4.63 20.20
CA ASN A 63 -6.58 -3.16 20.34
C ASN A 63 -5.37 -2.51 21.02
N LYS A 64 -4.62 -3.28 21.80
CA LYS A 64 -3.38 -2.82 22.47
C LYS A 64 -2.18 -2.83 21.55
N ASP A 65 -2.24 -3.62 20.47
CA ASP A 65 -1.09 -3.87 19.59
C ASP A 65 -1.10 -2.96 18.35
N PHE A 66 -2.21 -2.27 18.07
CA PHE A 66 -2.33 -1.38 16.91
C PHE A 66 -1.30 -0.24 16.90
N PRO A 67 -1.12 0.55 17.99
CA PRO A 67 -0.07 1.56 18.04
C PRO A 67 1.33 0.99 17.87
N GLU A 68 1.59 -0.18 18.45
CA GLU A 68 2.87 -0.88 18.32
C GLU A 68 3.12 -1.34 16.89
N ALA A 69 2.11 -1.89 16.22
CA ALA A 69 2.18 -2.30 14.83
C ALA A 69 2.51 -1.13 13.90
N VAL A 70 1.85 0.02 14.09
CA VAL A 70 2.14 1.26 13.34
C VAL A 70 3.57 1.72 13.59
N THR A 71 3.99 1.79 14.85
CA THR A 71 5.34 2.21 15.22
C THR A 71 6.41 1.29 14.61
N THR A 72 6.16 -0.01 14.59
CA THR A 72 7.06 -1.01 13.97
C THR A 72 7.19 -0.78 12.47
N LEU A 73 6.09 -0.55 11.75
CA LEU A 73 6.10 -0.23 10.32
C LEU A 73 6.91 1.04 10.02
N LEU A 74 6.69 2.10 10.77
CA LEU A 74 7.39 3.37 10.59
C LEU A 74 8.89 3.26 10.90
N SER A 75 9.26 2.56 11.96
CA SER A 75 10.66 2.32 12.33
C SER A 75 11.40 1.52 11.26
N ARG A 76 10.73 0.52 10.69
CA ARG A 76 11.26 -0.29 9.59
C ARG A 76 11.46 0.55 8.33
N PHE A 77 10.47 1.35 7.96
CA PHE A 77 10.54 2.24 6.82
C PHE A 77 11.70 3.24 6.95
N LYS A 78 11.85 3.90 8.10
CA LYS A 78 12.97 4.82 8.40
C LYS A 78 14.33 4.15 8.23
N ARG A 79 14.48 2.91 8.71
CA ARG A 79 15.73 2.15 8.57
C ARG A 79 16.05 1.78 7.13
N GLN A 80 15.03 1.43 6.35
CA GLN A 80 15.21 0.96 4.98
C GLN A 80 15.49 2.09 3.99
N THR A 81 14.93 3.28 4.21
CA THR A 81 14.90 4.33 3.20
C THR A 81 15.79 5.52 3.52
N LYS A 82 16.11 5.76 4.79
CA LYS A 82 16.75 6.98 5.29
C LYS A 82 15.97 8.27 4.97
N ILE A 83 14.69 8.16 4.61
CA ILE A 83 13.79 9.28 4.38
C ILE A 83 13.47 9.94 5.72
N ASN A 84 13.38 11.27 5.73
CA ASN A 84 12.91 12.00 6.90
C ASN A 84 11.40 11.83 7.06
N VAL A 85 10.97 11.27 8.19
CA VAL A 85 9.56 10.98 8.46
C VAL A 85 9.07 11.78 9.65
N GLU A 86 8.13 12.68 9.40
CA GLU A 86 7.37 13.39 10.43
C GLU A 86 6.08 12.61 10.73
N THR A 87 5.75 12.49 12.01
CA THR A 87 4.54 11.79 12.45
C THR A 87 3.73 12.65 13.41
N GLU A 88 2.43 12.71 13.16
CA GLU A 88 1.45 13.29 14.05
C GLU A 88 0.42 12.22 14.43
N TRP A 89 0.22 12.01 15.72
CA TRP A 89 -0.75 11.05 16.25
C TRP A 89 -1.60 11.69 17.32
N GLN A 90 -2.92 11.67 17.11
CA GLN A 90 -3.91 12.06 18.11
C GLN A 90 -4.98 10.96 18.19
N ASP A 91 -5.26 10.49 19.38
CA ASP A 91 -6.21 9.41 19.64
C ASP A 91 -7.17 9.77 20.77
N ASP A 92 -8.16 10.60 20.45
CA ASP A 92 -9.24 11.04 21.34
C ASP A 92 -10.59 10.39 20.96
N GLY A 93 -10.56 9.43 20.06
CA GLY A 93 -11.74 8.87 19.42
C GLY A 93 -12.16 7.50 19.94
N ARG A 94 -13.15 6.93 19.26
CA ARG A 94 -13.61 5.58 19.53
C ARG A 94 -12.55 4.55 19.14
N THR A 95 -12.52 3.46 19.87
CA THR A 95 -11.67 2.32 19.54
C THR A 95 -12.01 1.79 18.13
N LEU A 96 -11.00 1.57 17.34
CA LEU A 96 -11.11 0.90 16.05
C LEU A 96 -11.33 -0.60 16.27
N ASN A 97 -12.22 -1.23 15.52
CA ASN A 97 -12.36 -2.69 15.58
C ASN A 97 -11.21 -3.40 14.86
N ASP A 98 -11.12 -4.73 15.00
CA ASP A 98 -10.00 -5.51 14.48
C ASP A 98 -9.89 -5.43 12.95
N ASP A 99 -11.01 -5.42 12.22
CA ASP A 99 -11.00 -5.32 10.75
C ASP A 99 -10.60 -3.90 10.29
N GLU A 100 -11.08 -2.86 10.96
CA GLU A 100 -10.67 -1.48 10.73
C GLU A 100 -9.16 -1.31 10.94
N GLN A 101 -8.63 -1.79 12.06
CA GLN A 101 -7.19 -1.75 12.35
C GLN A 101 -6.37 -2.49 11.28
N LEU A 102 -6.81 -3.67 10.88
CA LEU A 102 -6.14 -4.48 9.88
C LEU A 102 -6.08 -3.77 8.53
N GLN A 103 -7.20 -3.24 8.04
CA GLN A 103 -7.25 -2.55 6.76
C GLN A 103 -6.43 -1.25 6.77
N ILE A 104 -6.46 -0.50 7.87
CA ILE A 104 -5.64 0.72 8.05
C ILE A 104 -4.15 0.39 7.98
N ILE A 105 -3.70 -0.66 8.68
CA ILE A 105 -2.31 -1.11 8.64
C ILE A 105 -1.89 -1.49 7.23
N PHE A 106 -2.72 -2.22 6.50
CA PHE A 106 -2.41 -2.60 5.13
C PHE A 106 -2.31 -1.39 4.18
N ILE A 107 -3.19 -0.40 4.34
CA ILE A 107 -3.14 0.82 3.54
C ILE A 107 -1.88 1.63 3.86
N LEU A 108 -1.51 1.76 5.14
CA LEU A 108 -0.26 2.38 5.55
C LEU A 108 0.95 1.66 4.96
N GLN A 109 0.99 0.36 5.08
CA GLN A 109 2.06 -0.50 4.57
C GLN A 109 2.24 -0.37 3.06
N GLU A 110 1.15 -0.42 2.30
CA GLU A 110 1.17 -0.28 0.85
C GLU A 110 1.62 1.13 0.43
N SER A 111 1.16 2.16 1.12
CA SER A 111 1.59 3.54 0.88
C SER A 111 3.08 3.72 1.13
N LEU A 112 3.62 3.18 2.21
CA LEU A 112 5.05 3.22 2.52
C LEU A 112 5.87 2.42 1.49
N SER A 113 5.36 1.28 1.04
CA SER A 113 5.99 0.50 -0.02
C SER A 113 6.07 1.28 -1.34
N ASN A 114 5.00 1.96 -1.73
CA ASN A 114 4.98 2.80 -2.92
C ASN A 114 5.99 3.95 -2.84
N ILE A 115 6.09 4.60 -1.68
CA ILE A 115 7.08 5.65 -1.47
C ILE A 115 8.49 5.10 -1.61
N ARG A 116 8.79 3.98 -0.97
CA ARG A 116 10.12 3.35 -1.02
C ARG A 116 10.52 2.95 -2.44
N LYS A 117 9.59 2.38 -3.20
CA LYS A 117 9.87 1.82 -4.54
C LYS A 117 9.86 2.87 -5.65
N HIS A 118 8.99 3.88 -5.57
CA HIS A 118 8.64 4.70 -6.72
C HIS A 118 8.81 6.21 -6.51
N ALA A 119 8.66 6.72 -5.28
CA ALA A 119 8.51 8.16 -5.08
C ALA A 119 9.81 8.95 -5.21
N LYS A 120 10.98 8.38 -4.90
CA LYS A 120 12.24 9.12 -4.76
C LYS A 120 12.11 10.32 -3.81
N ALA A 121 11.30 10.18 -2.77
CA ALA A 121 11.02 11.22 -1.79
C ALA A 121 12.18 11.41 -0.81
N GLN A 122 12.31 12.63 -0.28
CA GLN A 122 13.21 12.96 0.82
C GLN A 122 12.47 13.14 2.14
N HIS A 123 11.21 13.55 2.08
CA HIS A 123 10.38 13.80 3.24
C HIS A 123 9.03 13.10 3.10
N VAL A 124 8.57 12.54 4.20
CA VAL A 124 7.24 11.93 4.32
C VAL A 124 6.60 12.45 5.60
N LYS A 125 5.37 12.94 5.49
CA LYS A 125 4.53 13.32 6.62
C LYS A 125 3.39 12.32 6.77
N ILE A 126 3.24 11.76 7.97
CA ILE A 126 2.17 10.82 8.31
C ILE A 126 1.37 11.39 9.47
N SER A 127 0.09 11.56 9.24
CA SER A 127 -0.87 12.08 10.21
C SER A 127 -1.93 11.03 10.48
N MET A 128 -2.12 10.66 11.74
CA MET A 128 -3.13 9.71 12.17
C MET A 128 -3.98 10.33 13.27
N LEU A 129 -5.19 10.72 12.94
CA LEU A 129 -6.10 11.44 13.78
C LEU A 129 -7.34 10.57 14.03
N ASN A 130 -7.50 10.07 15.26
CA ASN A 130 -8.67 9.31 15.67
C ASN A 130 -9.54 10.17 16.57
N GLN A 131 -10.37 10.99 15.95
CA GLN A 131 -11.32 11.88 16.59
C GLN A 131 -12.76 11.44 16.30
N GLN A 132 -13.67 12.37 15.98
CA GLN A 132 -15.01 12.01 15.51
C GLN A 132 -14.92 11.10 14.28
N ASN A 133 -14.13 11.50 13.27
CA ASN A 133 -13.71 10.63 12.18
C ASN A 133 -12.31 10.08 12.48
N PHE A 134 -12.00 8.92 11.92
CA PHE A 134 -10.62 8.49 11.83
C PHE A 134 -10.04 8.94 10.49
N THR A 135 -8.88 9.59 10.53
CA THR A 135 -8.18 10.04 9.31
C THR A 135 -6.73 9.60 9.35
N LEU A 136 -6.29 8.94 8.28
CA LEU A 136 -4.89 8.64 7.99
C LEU A 136 -4.47 9.41 6.75
N SER A 137 -3.45 10.25 6.86
CA SER A 137 -2.87 10.98 5.74
C SER A 137 -1.39 10.65 5.61
N ILE A 138 -0.96 10.32 4.41
CA ILE A 138 0.42 9.99 4.07
C ILE A 138 0.82 10.85 2.88
N GLU A 139 1.73 11.78 3.11
CA GLU A 139 2.17 12.77 2.13
C GLU A 139 3.67 12.61 1.87
N ASP A 140 4.07 12.48 0.62
CA ASP A 140 5.47 12.48 0.21
C ASP A 140 5.79 13.61 -0.75
N ASP A 141 7.03 14.06 -0.74
CA ASP A 141 7.57 15.10 -1.62
C ASP A 141 8.27 14.52 -2.86
N GLY A 142 7.93 13.32 -3.25
CA GLY A 142 8.58 12.62 -4.34
C GLY A 142 8.17 13.08 -5.74
N ILE A 143 8.49 12.26 -6.73
CA ILE A 143 8.25 12.58 -8.15
C ILE A 143 6.78 12.56 -8.55
N GLY A 144 5.91 11.98 -7.73
CA GLY A 144 4.50 11.84 -8.07
C GLY A 144 4.26 11.05 -9.37
N PHE A 145 3.03 11.04 -9.81
CA PHE A 145 2.61 10.39 -11.04
C PHE A 145 1.32 11.01 -11.59
N ASN A 146 1.03 10.76 -12.87
CA ASN A 146 -0.20 11.22 -13.49
C ASN A 146 -1.31 10.15 -13.33
N LEU A 147 -2.30 10.43 -12.49
CA LEU A 147 -3.44 9.54 -12.23
C LEU A 147 -4.24 9.18 -13.49
N GLN A 148 -4.30 10.08 -14.48
CA GLN A 148 -5.04 9.83 -15.72
C GLN A 148 -4.35 8.80 -16.62
N HIS A 149 -3.03 8.66 -16.52
CA HIS A 149 -2.27 7.66 -17.26
C HIS A 149 -2.35 6.26 -16.65
N LEU A 150 -2.81 6.14 -15.40
CA LEU A 150 -2.92 4.88 -14.67
C LEU A 150 -3.87 3.87 -15.33
N HIS A 151 -4.90 4.35 -15.99
CA HIS A 151 -5.86 3.50 -16.70
C HIS A 151 -5.28 2.80 -17.95
N LYS A 152 -4.09 3.19 -18.40
CA LYS A 152 -3.46 2.66 -19.61
C LYS A 152 -2.32 1.66 -19.37
N LEU A 153 -1.76 1.63 -18.16
CA LEU A 153 -0.61 0.79 -17.83
C LEU A 153 -1.04 -0.28 -16.81
N SER A 154 -1.46 -1.42 -17.34
CA SER A 154 -1.82 -2.60 -16.54
C SER A 154 -0.57 -3.20 -15.89
N GLY A 155 -0.34 -2.93 -14.61
CA GLY A 155 0.70 -3.60 -13.83
C GLY A 155 1.31 -2.77 -12.69
N GLU A 156 1.69 -1.52 -12.92
CA GLU A 156 2.36 -0.70 -11.89
C GLU A 156 1.42 -0.17 -10.78
N HIS A 157 0.10 -0.32 -10.95
CA HIS A 157 -0.89 0.32 -10.06
C HIS A 157 -1.89 -0.65 -9.43
N VAL A 158 -1.56 -1.93 -9.40
CA VAL A 158 -2.32 -2.97 -8.69
C VAL A 158 -2.47 -2.58 -7.21
N GLY A 159 -1.43 -2.02 -6.61
CA GLY A 159 -1.42 -1.55 -5.22
C GLY A 159 -2.48 -0.49 -4.92
N LEU A 160 -2.71 0.47 -5.83
CA LEU A 160 -3.74 1.50 -5.66
C LEU A 160 -5.15 0.90 -5.66
N GLY A 161 -5.42 -0.04 -6.56
CA GLY A 161 -6.69 -0.78 -6.60
C GLY A 161 -6.94 -1.60 -5.33
N ILE A 162 -5.90 -2.24 -4.80
CA ILE A 162 -5.96 -2.98 -3.54
C ILE A 162 -6.26 -2.05 -2.38
N MET A 163 -5.61 -0.90 -2.28
CA MET A 163 -5.89 0.08 -1.24
C MET A 163 -7.34 0.58 -1.28
N GLN A 164 -7.88 0.86 -2.48
CA GLN A 164 -9.29 1.23 -2.65
C GLN A 164 -10.24 0.14 -2.18
N GLU A 165 -9.97 -1.10 -2.51
CA GLU A 165 -10.78 -2.25 -2.08
C GLU A 165 -10.75 -2.44 -0.56
N ARG A 166 -9.58 -2.29 0.06
CA ARG A 166 -9.42 -2.36 1.51
C ARG A 166 -10.16 -1.26 2.25
N ALA A 167 -10.09 -0.03 1.74
CA ALA A 167 -10.85 1.08 2.30
C ALA A 167 -12.37 0.84 2.21
N ARG A 168 -12.83 0.35 1.05
CA ARG A 168 -14.24 0.03 0.82
C ARG A 168 -14.76 -1.04 1.78
N ARG A 169 -13.93 -2.02 2.12
CA ARG A 169 -14.25 -3.11 3.03
C ARG A 169 -14.66 -2.62 4.42
N ILE A 170 -14.09 -1.52 4.90
CA ILE A 170 -14.40 -0.89 6.18
C ILE A 170 -15.30 0.34 6.03
N ASN A 171 -15.92 0.54 4.89
CA ASN A 171 -16.74 1.70 4.56
C ASN A 171 -16.00 3.05 4.69
N ALA A 172 -14.68 3.05 4.55
CA ALA A 172 -13.86 4.24 4.52
C ALA A 172 -13.75 4.82 3.11
N ASN A 173 -13.47 6.11 3.04
CA ASN A 173 -13.13 6.79 1.79
C ASN A 173 -11.61 6.87 1.66
N LEU A 174 -11.09 6.53 0.49
CA LEU A 174 -9.70 6.69 0.14
C LEU A 174 -9.57 7.69 -1.00
N ASP A 175 -8.83 8.78 -0.76
CA ASP A 175 -8.48 9.77 -1.75
C ASP A 175 -6.98 9.71 -2.03
N ILE A 176 -6.61 9.70 -3.30
CA ILE A 176 -5.22 9.70 -3.74
C ILE A 176 -5.04 10.87 -4.69
N GLN A 177 -4.16 11.78 -4.32
CA GLN A 177 -3.79 12.94 -5.11
C GLN A 177 -2.32 12.83 -5.47
N SER A 178 -2.02 12.90 -6.75
CA SER A 178 -0.66 12.88 -7.25
C SER A 178 -0.55 13.67 -8.56
N GLN A 179 0.53 14.40 -8.69
CA GLN A 179 0.90 15.08 -9.91
C GLN A 179 2.41 14.91 -10.14
N PRO A 180 2.86 14.83 -11.39
CA PRO A 180 4.29 14.78 -11.70
C PRO A 180 5.05 15.91 -11.01
N GLU A 181 6.18 15.56 -10.38
CA GLU A 181 7.09 16.46 -9.65
C GLU A 181 6.48 17.15 -8.40
N GLN A 182 5.29 16.76 -7.96
CA GLN A 182 4.62 17.36 -6.80
C GLN A 182 4.36 16.36 -5.65
N GLY A 183 4.86 15.14 -5.78
CA GLY A 183 4.64 14.10 -4.79
C GLY A 183 3.25 13.48 -4.82
N THR A 184 2.94 12.73 -3.77
CA THR A 184 1.69 12.01 -3.64
C THR A 184 1.12 12.16 -2.24
N THR A 185 -0.20 12.34 -2.14
CA THR A 185 -0.93 12.34 -0.88
C THR A 185 -2.01 11.26 -0.92
N VAL A 186 -1.96 10.36 0.05
CA VAL A 186 -2.98 9.32 0.29
C VAL A 186 -3.73 9.68 1.56
N THR A 187 -5.04 9.83 1.47
CA THR A 187 -5.90 10.17 2.61
C THR A 187 -7.02 9.15 2.76
N LEU A 188 -7.03 8.46 3.90
CA LEU A 188 -8.10 7.56 4.31
C LEU A 188 -8.96 8.27 5.35
N THR A 189 -10.27 8.28 5.13
CA THR A 189 -11.24 8.80 6.09
C THR A 189 -12.29 7.75 6.40
N LEU A 190 -12.39 7.38 7.67
CA LEU A 190 -13.44 6.52 8.20
C LEU A 190 -14.42 7.40 9.00
N PRO A 191 -15.60 7.72 8.42
CA PRO A 191 -16.57 8.59 9.07
C PRO A 191 -17.15 7.94 10.32
N GLN A 192 -17.45 8.74 11.34
CA GLN A 192 -18.00 8.26 12.62
C GLN A 192 -19.27 7.42 12.45
N HIS A 193 -20.18 7.82 11.58
CA HIS A 193 -21.45 7.14 11.36
C HIS A 193 -21.33 5.78 10.62
N LYS A 194 -20.14 5.51 10.07
CA LYS A 194 -19.81 4.24 9.39
C LYS A 194 -18.97 3.30 10.24
N ARG A 195 -18.52 3.76 11.41
CA ARG A 195 -17.77 2.92 12.36
C ARG A 195 -18.76 1.94 12.99
N THR A 196 -18.47 0.68 12.91
CA THR A 196 -19.29 -0.37 13.53
C THR A 196 -19.26 -0.19 15.04
N THR A 197 -20.41 0.12 15.63
CA THR A 197 -20.59 0.03 17.08
C THR A 197 -20.66 -1.44 17.44
N HIS A 198 -19.66 -1.97 18.13
CA HIS A 198 -19.86 -3.18 18.90
C HIS A 198 -20.71 -2.79 20.10
N ASP A 199 -22.03 -2.94 19.99
CA ASP A 199 -22.88 -3.07 21.14
C ASP A 199 -22.53 -4.38 21.85
N HIS A 200 -22.27 -4.27 23.15
CA HIS A 200 -21.92 -5.34 24.07
C HIS A 200 -23.03 -6.39 24.22
#